data_f8a4c1188915629d6476c8565011325b
#
_entry.id   f8a4c1188915629d6476c8565011325b
#
_cell.length_a   1.000
_cell.length_b   1.000
_cell.length_c   1.000
_cell.angle_alpha   90.00
_cell.angle_beta   90.00
_cell.angle_gamma   90.00
#
_symmetry.space_group_name_H-M   'P 1'
#
loop_
_entity.id
_entity.type
_entity.pdbx_description
1 polymer ?
#
loop_
_entity_poly.entity_id
_entity_poly.type
_entity_poly.pdbx_seq_one_letter_code
_entity_poly.pdbx_strand_id
1 'polypeptide(L)'
;MENFQRYFLMFSILIFSYFLLIRWDPPNENSTVNSISIDSERPLINEPIDFEETTPFNEDLSNIKAIDNVCAANNIKTLESPYWSLDIDLKKGEIVKTTLKNYPVEIDSKGKKILFNKCGPEKYSHTSGFEFLNKELNPDKNFFSVKEAYTSDNKTFVVLEKTEKNLLFKKIISYKNDDYFVSVTDSVLNVSASEVTLAPFSKIDRSNVDLNADENSIFNPASFAYLGPAFQTSSDNYNKISFSDLSEDNFRELSTKGWASMLEHYFISAIVPEEGTNFIFQARKSTKSDVFSIGLVGETNSIAPNREASFNQKVYFGPKIKKELQKAHPELDLAVDYGWLWWIGQPMYSAMSFFHNLTGNWGWSIVLVTILIKVLLWPLSMVSYRNMGKMRAVQPKMQEIQERYSDDRQALSKAMMDLYKKEKVNPALGCLPMLMQMPFFLAFYWVLIETVELRYAPFLFWITDLSARDPLFILPILNMAAMWGMQQLQPQPVGADPIQANVFKYMPLIFGVLFALFPAGLVLYWFLNSLVSAVQMVMHGPKKAKLAV
;
A
#
# COMPACT_ATOMS: atom_id res chain seq x y z
N MET A 1 -24.74 2.88 34.04
CA MET A 1 -23.69 3.69 33.43
C MET A 1 -22.30 3.06 33.57
N GLU A 2 -21.97 2.43 34.67
CA GLU A 2 -20.70 1.68 34.82
C GLU A 2 -20.48 0.64 33.73
N ASN A 3 -21.50 -0.09 33.31
CA ASN A 3 -21.38 -1.09 32.26
C ASN A 3 -21.12 -0.46 30.89
N PHE A 4 -21.71 0.70 30.57
CA PHE A 4 -21.48 1.37 29.28
C PHE A 4 -20.08 1.99 29.22
N GLN A 5 -19.61 2.61 30.30
CA GLN A 5 -18.23 3.12 30.38
C GLN A 5 -17.21 1.98 30.35
N ARG A 6 -17.50 0.86 31.04
CA ARG A 6 -16.68 -0.35 30.97
C ARG A 6 -16.69 -0.93 29.56
N TYR A 7 -17.83 -1.02 28.89
CA TYR A 7 -17.92 -1.51 27.51
C TYR A 7 -17.25 -0.55 26.52
N PHE A 8 -17.36 0.76 26.70
CA PHE A 8 -16.67 1.74 25.87
C PHE A 8 -15.14 1.70 26.11
N LEU A 9 -14.71 1.58 27.36
CA LEU A 9 -13.28 1.43 27.70
C LEU A 9 -12.76 0.07 27.20
N MET A 10 -13.51 -1.00 27.36
CA MET A 10 -13.19 -2.32 26.80
C MET A 10 -13.17 -2.30 25.28
N PHE A 11 -14.07 -1.59 24.62
CA PHE A 11 -14.10 -1.43 23.18
C PHE A 11 -12.91 -0.58 22.68
N SER A 12 -12.58 0.49 23.40
CA SER A 12 -11.38 1.31 23.10
C SER A 12 -10.10 0.52 23.36
N ILE A 13 -10.03 -0.27 24.44
CA ILE A 13 -8.91 -1.17 24.71
C ILE A 13 -8.89 -2.31 23.69
N LEU A 14 -10.02 -2.85 23.26
CA LEU A 14 -10.12 -3.85 22.20
C LEU A 14 -9.65 -3.30 20.87
N ILE A 15 -10.03 -2.10 20.50
CA ILE A 15 -9.51 -1.42 19.30
C ILE A 15 -8.01 -1.19 19.44
N PHE A 16 -7.53 -0.69 20.55
CA PHE A 16 -6.10 -0.47 20.80
C PHE A 16 -5.32 -1.79 20.87
N SER A 17 -5.88 -2.81 21.51
CA SER A 17 -5.32 -4.17 21.55
C SER A 17 -5.37 -4.84 20.19
N TYR A 18 -6.42 -4.60 19.40
CA TYR A 18 -6.51 -5.07 18.02
C TYR A 18 -5.45 -4.42 17.14
N PHE A 19 -5.20 -3.11 17.28
CA PHE A 19 -4.07 -2.44 16.60
C PHE A 19 -2.71 -2.94 17.09
N LEU A 20 -2.58 -3.30 18.36
CA LEU A 20 -1.38 -3.92 18.90
C LEU A 20 -1.23 -5.38 18.43
N LEU A 21 -2.34 -6.11 18.28
CA LEU A 21 -2.36 -7.50 17.80
C LEU A 21 -2.11 -7.61 16.29
N ILE A 22 -2.55 -6.64 15.50
CA ILE A 22 -2.17 -6.56 14.06
C ILE A 22 -0.66 -6.35 13.89
N ARG A 23 0.01 -5.79 14.88
CA ARG A 23 1.46 -5.59 14.90
C ARG A 23 2.21 -6.69 15.67
N TRP A 24 1.49 -7.48 16.46
CA TRP A 24 2.04 -8.65 17.12
C TRP A 24 1.72 -9.85 16.25
N ASP A 25 2.63 -10.21 15.33
CA ASP A 25 2.65 -11.55 14.79
C ASP A 25 3.04 -12.49 15.93
N PRO A 26 2.09 -13.24 16.51
CA PRO A 26 2.47 -14.39 17.29
C PRO A 26 3.10 -15.39 16.32
N PRO A 27 4.12 -16.14 16.72
CA PRO A 27 4.59 -17.24 15.91
C PRO A 27 3.38 -18.13 15.60
N ASN A 28 3.06 -18.24 14.32
CA ASN A 28 1.94 -19.04 13.83
C ASN A 28 2.19 -20.50 14.20
N GLU A 29 1.62 -20.95 15.31
CA GLU A 29 1.40 -22.35 15.55
C GLU A 29 0.27 -22.80 14.62
N ASN A 30 0.64 -23.54 13.59
CA ASN A 30 -0.23 -24.39 12.77
C ASN A 30 -1.29 -23.70 11.89
N SER A 31 -0.87 -23.12 10.78
CA SER A 31 -1.64 -23.33 9.56
C SER A 31 -1.29 -24.72 9.00
N THR A 32 -1.94 -25.74 9.51
CA THR A 32 -2.07 -27.02 8.80
C THR A 32 -2.73 -26.69 7.47
N VAL A 33 -1.92 -26.62 6.44
CA VAL A 33 -2.39 -26.72 5.07
C VAL A 33 -3.15 -28.04 5.01
N ASN A 34 -4.48 -27.96 4.97
CA ASN A 34 -5.30 -29.09 4.62
C ASN A 34 -4.85 -29.51 3.21
N SER A 35 -4.02 -30.54 3.17
CA SER A 35 -3.79 -31.32 1.97
C SER A 35 -5.14 -31.85 1.55
N ILE A 36 -5.78 -31.22 0.58
CA ILE A 36 -6.93 -31.77 -0.12
C ILE A 36 -6.40 -33.00 -0.84
N SER A 37 -6.71 -34.17 -0.29
CA SER A 37 -6.60 -35.44 -0.98
C SER A 37 -7.54 -35.38 -2.18
N ILE A 38 -6.98 -35.12 -3.35
CA ILE A 38 -7.69 -35.30 -4.62
C ILE A 38 -7.67 -36.80 -4.90
N ASP A 39 -8.75 -37.44 -4.50
CA ASP A 39 -9.06 -38.78 -4.94
C ASP A 39 -9.82 -38.70 -6.27
N SER A 40 -9.41 -39.56 -7.18
CA SER A 40 -10.06 -40.02 -8.40
C SER A 40 -9.65 -39.46 -9.76
N GLU A 41 -8.97 -40.34 -10.49
CA GLU A 41 -9.15 -40.64 -11.92
C GLU A 41 -9.10 -39.48 -12.92
N ARG A 42 -7.88 -38.98 -13.18
CA ARG A 42 -7.48 -38.47 -14.49
C ARG A 42 -6.19 -39.15 -14.94
N PRO A 43 -5.99 -39.39 -16.25
CA PRO A 43 -4.87 -40.14 -16.75
C PRO A 43 -3.54 -39.49 -16.35
N LEU A 44 -2.65 -40.28 -15.83
CA LEU A 44 -1.28 -39.97 -15.41
C LEU A 44 -0.57 -39.18 -16.53
N ILE A 45 -0.52 -37.86 -16.39
CA ILE A 45 0.52 -37.07 -17.02
C ILE A 45 1.77 -37.31 -16.17
N ASN A 46 2.81 -37.80 -16.82
CA ASN A 46 4.12 -38.17 -16.34
C ASN A 46 4.56 -37.47 -15.04
N GLU A 47 5.24 -38.26 -14.20
CA GLU A 47 5.80 -37.93 -12.89
C GLU A 47 6.20 -36.47 -12.76
N PRO A 48 5.88 -35.81 -11.64
CA PRO A 48 6.30 -34.42 -11.40
C PRO A 48 7.83 -34.41 -11.44
N ILE A 49 8.37 -33.79 -12.49
CA ILE A 49 9.79 -33.46 -12.55
C ILE A 49 10.08 -32.65 -11.29
N ASP A 50 10.99 -33.15 -10.50
CA ASP A 50 11.42 -32.53 -9.25
C ASP A 50 12.12 -31.19 -9.55
N PHE A 51 11.36 -30.12 -9.55
CA PHE A 51 11.83 -28.77 -9.86
C PHE A 51 12.69 -28.15 -8.74
N GLU A 52 12.93 -28.87 -7.62
CA GLU A 52 13.64 -28.30 -6.48
C GLU A 52 15.12 -27.98 -6.77
N GLU A 53 15.76 -28.63 -7.74
CA GLU A 53 17.18 -28.43 -8.01
C GLU A 53 17.53 -27.60 -9.26
N THR A 54 16.60 -27.31 -10.17
CA THR A 54 16.91 -26.80 -11.51
C THR A 54 16.22 -25.50 -11.92
N THR A 55 15.61 -24.74 -10.99
CA THR A 55 14.90 -23.51 -11.34
C THR A 55 15.84 -22.29 -11.40
N PRO A 56 15.56 -21.30 -12.31
CA PRO A 56 16.32 -20.05 -12.43
C PRO A 56 16.40 -19.24 -11.13
N PHE A 57 15.61 -19.62 -10.16
CA PHE A 57 15.62 -19.06 -8.81
C PHE A 57 16.75 -19.64 -7.93
N ASN A 58 17.46 -20.71 -8.36
CA ASN A 58 18.58 -21.32 -7.62
C ASN A 58 19.95 -20.73 -7.98
N GLU A 59 20.04 -19.75 -8.86
CA GLU A 59 21.33 -19.11 -9.17
C GLU A 59 21.95 -18.54 -7.89
N ASP A 60 23.15 -19.06 -7.60
CA ASP A 60 24.00 -18.58 -6.52
C ASP A 60 24.46 -17.14 -6.82
N LEU A 61 23.84 -16.17 -6.16
CA LEU A 61 24.33 -14.78 -6.12
C LEU A 61 25.64 -14.64 -5.32
N SER A 62 26.28 -15.79 -4.93
CA SER A 62 27.52 -15.81 -4.13
C SER A 62 28.75 -15.32 -4.89
N ASN A 63 28.71 -15.15 -6.20
CA ASN A 63 29.77 -14.45 -6.95
C ASN A 63 29.66 -12.92 -6.84
N ILE A 64 29.52 -12.43 -5.61
CA ILE A 64 29.44 -10.99 -5.29
C ILE A 64 30.69 -10.20 -5.75
N LYS A 65 31.85 -10.85 -5.90
CA LYS A 65 33.02 -10.24 -6.54
C LYS A 65 32.84 -9.89 -8.04
N ALA A 66 31.79 -10.41 -8.68
CA ALA A 66 31.45 -10.10 -10.07
C ALA A 66 30.49 -8.88 -10.20
N ILE A 67 29.92 -8.35 -9.11
CA ILE A 67 28.98 -7.22 -9.15
C ILE A 67 29.68 -5.94 -9.62
N ASP A 68 30.93 -5.73 -9.25
CA ASP A 68 31.71 -4.55 -9.69
C ASP A 68 31.88 -4.47 -11.22
N ASN A 69 31.83 -5.61 -11.91
CA ASN A 69 31.94 -5.66 -13.37
C ASN A 69 30.59 -5.48 -14.10
N VAL A 70 29.45 -5.72 -13.43
CA VAL A 70 28.11 -5.53 -14.04
C VAL A 70 27.76 -4.05 -14.13
N CYS A 71 28.28 -3.23 -13.21
CA CYS A 71 28.04 -1.80 -13.16
C CYS A 71 28.99 -1.01 -14.06
N ALA A 72 29.93 -1.67 -14.74
CA ALA A 72 30.80 -1.04 -15.72
C ALA A 72 30.00 -0.64 -16.97
N ALA A 73 30.07 0.61 -17.36
CA ALA A 73 29.26 1.24 -18.41
C ALA A 73 29.37 0.59 -19.81
N ASN A 74 30.29 -0.34 -20.01
CA ASN A 74 30.61 -0.87 -21.34
C ASN A 74 29.58 -1.87 -21.92
N ASN A 75 28.67 -2.42 -21.09
CA ASN A 75 27.70 -3.44 -21.52
C ASN A 75 26.24 -3.05 -21.21
N ILE A 76 25.97 -1.76 -21.05
CA ILE A 76 24.64 -1.26 -20.73
C ILE A 76 23.99 -0.62 -21.95
N LYS A 77 22.75 -1.01 -22.24
CA LYS A 77 21.87 -0.33 -23.18
C LYS A 77 20.83 0.46 -22.41
N THR A 78 20.84 1.76 -22.53
CA THR A 78 19.83 2.64 -21.96
C THR A 78 18.68 2.87 -22.94
N LEU A 79 17.44 2.70 -22.47
CA LEU A 79 16.19 3.08 -23.14
C LEU A 79 15.63 4.33 -22.44
N GLU A 80 15.09 5.25 -23.24
CA GLU A 80 14.62 6.53 -22.74
C GLU A 80 13.14 6.75 -23.08
N SER A 81 12.38 7.22 -22.09
CA SER A 81 11.01 7.73 -22.22
C SER A 81 10.94 9.10 -21.53
N PRO A 82 9.94 9.95 -21.79
CA PRO A 82 9.70 11.16 -21.01
C PRO A 82 9.52 10.90 -19.51
N TYR A 83 9.03 9.71 -19.13
CA TYR A 83 8.69 9.35 -17.74
C TYR A 83 9.80 8.60 -17.01
N TRP A 84 10.66 7.87 -17.74
CA TRP A 84 11.69 7.02 -17.14
C TRP A 84 12.90 6.86 -18.05
N SER A 85 14.01 6.39 -17.45
CA SER A 85 15.12 5.77 -18.17
C SER A 85 15.35 4.37 -17.62
N LEU A 86 15.64 3.42 -18.51
CA LEU A 86 15.77 1.99 -18.23
C LEU A 86 17.13 1.51 -18.74
N ASP A 87 17.95 0.99 -17.84
CA ASP A 87 19.27 0.43 -18.16
C ASP A 87 19.18 -1.10 -18.20
N ILE A 88 19.61 -1.69 -19.31
CA ILE A 88 19.62 -3.12 -19.58
C ILE A 88 21.06 -3.58 -19.68
N ASP A 89 21.45 -4.55 -18.84
CA ASP A 89 22.71 -5.27 -18.97
C ASP A 89 22.64 -6.24 -20.15
N LEU A 90 23.45 -6.02 -21.15
CA LEU A 90 23.52 -6.86 -22.35
C LEU A 90 24.13 -8.26 -22.09
N LYS A 91 24.74 -8.51 -20.93
CA LYS A 91 25.27 -9.81 -20.59
C LYS A 91 24.14 -10.84 -20.42
N LYS A 92 23.12 -10.47 -19.65
CA LYS A 92 21.96 -11.36 -19.35
C LYS A 92 20.65 -10.86 -19.97
N GLY A 93 20.60 -9.65 -20.56
CA GLY A 93 19.36 -8.99 -20.99
C GLY A 93 18.48 -8.59 -19.80
N GLU A 94 19.10 -8.27 -18.69
CA GLU A 94 18.51 -7.98 -17.40
C GLU A 94 18.27 -6.48 -17.23
N ILE A 95 17.12 -6.10 -16.65
CA ILE A 95 16.87 -4.71 -16.26
C ILE A 95 17.60 -4.47 -14.92
N VAL A 96 18.61 -3.64 -14.94
CA VAL A 96 19.51 -3.41 -13.80
C VAL A 96 19.28 -2.08 -13.11
N LYS A 97 18.68 -1.09 -13.83
CA LYS A 97 18.36 0.20 -13.25
C LYS A 97 17.16 0.83 -13.94
N THR A 98 16.27 1.41 -13.16
CA THR A 98 15.15 2.22 -13.67
C THR A 98 15.07 3.51 -12.89
N THR A 99 15.12 4.65 -13.58
CA THR A 99 15.02 5.97 -12.97
C THR A 99 13.70 6.62 -13.40
N LEU A 100 12.85 6.99 -12.44
CA LEU A 100 11.58 7.67 -12.67
C LEU A 100 11.79 9.18 -12.71
N LYS A 101 11.70 9.78 -13.90
CA LYS A 101 12.07 11.19 -14.14
C LYS A 101 11.15 12.19 -13.44
N ASN A 102 9.89 11.85 -13.25
CA ASN A 102 8.86 12.70 -12.66
C ASN A 102 8.78 12.60 -11.12
N TYR A 103 9.57 11.70 -10.51
CA TYR A 103 9.54 11.46 -9.07
C TYR A 103 10.89 11.79 -8.44
N PRO A 104 11.06 13.00 -7.88
CA PRO A 104 12.28 13.34 -7.15
C PRO A 104 12.39 12.54 -5.85
N VAL A 105 13.61 12.36 -5.33
CA VAL A 105 13.83 11.74 -4.01
C VAL A 105 13.38 12.67 -2.90
N GLU A 106 13.71 13.97 -3.02
CA GLU A 106 13.29 15.06 -2.13
C GLU A 106 12.83 16.26 -2.96
N ILE A 107 12.00 17.15 -2.38
CA ILE A 107 11.38 18.29 -3.08
C ILE A 107 12.41 19.12 -3.89
N ASP A 108 13.54 19.45 -3.28
CA ASP A 108 14.54 20.33 -3.87
C ASP A 108 15.77 19.57 -4.42
N SER A 109 15.74 18.23 -4.40
CA SER A 109 16.86 17.43 -4.86
C SER A 109 16.83 17.24 -6.37
N LYS A 110 18.05 17.25 -6.97
CA LYS A 110 18.23 16.80 -8.36
C LYS A 110 18.11 15.29 -8.51
N GLY A 111 18.11 14.56 -7.38
CA GLY A 111 17.99 13.10 -7.35
C GLY A 111 16.59 12.65 -7.79
N LYS A 112 16.54 11.64 -8.65
CA LYS A 112 15.30 11.01 -9.10
C LYS A 112 15.12 9.64 -8.45
N LYS A 113 13.88 9.22 -8.21
CA LYS A 113 13.59 7.89 -7.66
C LYS A 113 14.13 6.82 -8.62
N ILE A 114 15.00 5.98 -8.07
CA ILE A 114 15.49 4.78 -8.72
C ILE A 114 14.67 3.62 -8.18
N LEU A 115 14.08 2.81 -9.06
CA LEU A 115 13.26 1.67 -8.67
C LEU A 115 14.06 0.38 -8.77
N PHE A 116 14.47 -0.05 -9.96
CA PHE A 116 15.48 -1.09 -10.05
C PHE A 116 16.87 -0.47 -9.82
N ASN A 117 17.70 -1.14 -9.03
CA ASN A 117 19.06 -0.72 -8.72
C ASN A 117 19.92 -1.92 -8.31
N LYS A 118 20.34 -2.71 -9.28
CA LYS A 118 21.16 -3.92 -9.03
C LYS A 118 22.48 -3.61 -8.36
N CYS A 119 23.07 -2.45 -8.68
CA CYS A 119 24.36 -2.00 -8.17
C CYS A 119 24.25 -1.23 -6.84
N GLY A 120 23.04 -0.97 -6.39
CA GLY A 120 22.75 -0.38 -5.09
C GLY A 120 22.69 -1.42 -3.97
N PRO A 121 22.51 -0.95 -2.74
CA PRO A 121 22.38 -1.83 -1.57
C PRO A 121 21.15 -2.76 -1.67
N GLU A 122 20.10 -2.33 -2.35
CA GLU A 122 18.85 -3.09 -2.54
C GLU A 122 19.00 -4.28 -3.48
N LYS A 123 20.06 -4.34 -4.30
CA LYS A 123 20.28 -5.40 -5.31
C LYS A 123 19.04 -5.71 -6.14
N TYR A 124 18.32 -4.66 -6.53
CA TYR A 124 17.01 -4.77 -7.13
C TYR A 124 17.09 -4.83 -8.65
N SER A 125 16.63 -5.94 -9.25
CA SER A 125 16.71 -6.17 -10.70
C SER A 125 15.59 -7.06 -11.20
N HIS A 126 15.36 -7.04 -12.53
CA HIS A 126 14.43 -7.92 -13.21
C HIS A 126 15.13 -8.71 -14.30
N THR A 127 14.93 -10.03 -14.32
CA THR A 127 15.50 -10.94 -15.31
C THR A 127 14.40 -11.80 -15.91
N SER A 128 14.42 -12.00 -17.24
CA SER A 128 13.55 -12.94 -17.93
C SER A 128 14.27 -13.65 -19.07
N GLY A 129 13.72 -14.75 -19.50
CA GLY A 129 14.26 -15.54 -20.59
C GLY A 129 13.84 -17.01 -20.55
N PHE A 130 14.72 -17.88 -21.03
CA PHE A 130 14.54 -19.33 -21.01
C PHE A 130 15.68 -19.98 -20.26
N GLU A 131 15.38 -20.98 -19.45
CA GLU A 131 16.35 -21.78 -18.73
C GLU A 131 16.37 -23.20 -19.21
N PHE A 132 17.58 -23.78 -19.23
CA PHE A 132 17.81 -25.18 -19.59
C PHE A 132 17.56 -26.09 -18.40
N LEU A 133 16.85 -27.19 -18.60
CA LEU A 133 16.66 -28.20 -17.56
C LEU A 133 17.92 -29.02 -17.31
N ASN A 134 18.83 -29.10 -18.29
CA ASN A 134 20.09 -29.82 -18.14
C ASN A 134 21.24 -28.88 -17.78
N LYS A 135 21.82 -29.07 -16.59
CA LYS A 135 22.89 -28.23 -15.97
C LYS A 135 24.25 -28.22 -16.71
N GLU A 136 24.44 -28.98 -17.78
CA GLU A 136 25.76 -29.07 -18.48
C GLU A 136 26.10 -27.85 -19.34
N LEU A 137 25.21 -26.86 -19.38
CA LEU A 137 25.39 -25.67 -20.16
C LEU A 137 26.04 -24.59 -19.28
N ASN A 138 27.36 -24.44 -19.39
CA ASN A 138 28.11 -23.37 -18.74
C ASN A 138 27.68 -22.03 -19.38
N PRO A 139 26.93 -21.17 -18.69
CA PRO A 139 26.51 -19.89 -19.26
C PRO A 139 27.73 -18.98 -19.38
N ASP A 140 27.70 -18.03 -20.32
CA ASP A 140 28.43 -16.77 -20.23
C ASP A 140 29.72 -16.56 -21.02
N LYS A 141 29.68 -16.85 -22.30
CA LYS A 141 30.67 -16.22 -23.19
C LYS A 141 30.07 -15.19 -24.15
N ASN A 142 28.78 -15.27 -24.46
CA ASN A 142 28.13 -14.43 -25.46
C ASN A 142 27.18 -13.39 -24.82
N PHE A 143 27.32 -12.14 -25.24
CA PHE A 143 26.45 -11.05 -24.85
C PHE A 143 25.31 -10.86 -25.85
N PHE A 144 24.19 -10.33 -25.41
CA PHE A 144 23.19 -9.79 -26.30
C PHE A 144 23.79 -8.61 -27.07
N SER A 145 23.49 -8.52 -28.35
CA SER A 145 23.77 -7.38 -29.21
C SER A 145 22.48 -6.71 -29.62
N VAL A 146 22.49 -5.38 -29.72
CA VAL A 146 21.35 -4.65 -30.26
C VAL A 146 21.32 -4.87 -31.77
N LYS A 147 20.33 -5.60 -32.25
CA LYS A 147 20.12 -5.89 -33.68
C LYS A 147 19.46 -4.74 -34.39
N GLU A 148 18.35 -4.29 -33.82
CA GLU A 148 17.49 -3.25 -34.38
C GLU A 148 16.90 -2.38 -33.28
N ALA A 149 16.67 -1.11 -33.60
CA ALA A 149 15.88 -0.21 -32.78
C ALA A 149 15.09 0.70 -33.72
N TYR A 150 13.76 0.64 -33.64
CA TYR A 150 12.87 1.41 -34.50
C TYR A 150 11.60 1.83 -33.76
N THR A 151 10.91 2.86 -34.30
CA THR A 151 9.63 3.31 -33.77
C THR A 151 8.57 3.15 -34.84
N SER A 152 7.47 2.51 -34.50
CA SER A 152 6.29 2.33 -35.33
C SER A 152 5.04 2.53 -34.48
N ASP A 153 4.02 3.23 -35.00
CA ASP A 153 2.72 3.44 -34.36
C ASP A 153 2.83 3.96 -32.89
N ASN A 154 3.68 4.96 -32.69
CA ASN A 154 3.98 5.55 -31.36
C ASN A 154 4.53 4.56 -30.33
N LYS A 155 5.07 3.44 -30.80
CA LYS A 155 5.69 2.40 -29.98
C LYS A 155 7.15 2.21 -30.42
N THR A 156 8.07 2.24 -29.48
CA THR A 156 9.49 1.99 -29.73
C THR A 156 9.77 0.52 -29.50
N PHE A 157 10.51 -0.09 -30.42
CA PHE A 157 10.96 -1.47 -30.38
C PHE A 157 12.48 -1.52 -30.31
N VAL A 158 13.00 -2.37 -29.44
CA VAL A 158 14.43 -2.67 -29.35
C VAL A 158 14.59 -4.18 -29.37
N VAL A 159 15.34 -4.67 -30.34
CA VAL A 159 15.59 -6.09 -30.55
C VAL A 159 17.00 -6.41 -30.11
N LEU A 160 17.13 -7.31 -29.16
CA LEU A 160 18.38 -7.86 -28.67
C LEU A 160 18.50 -9.31 -29.13
N GLU A 161 19.65 -9.69 -29.65
CA GLU A 161 19.92 -11.06 -30.08
C GLU A 161 21.21 -11.59 -29.46
N LYS A 162 21.21 -12.87 -29.11
CA LYS A 162 22.36 -13.63 -28.62
C LYS A 162 22.31 -15.05 -29.19
N THR A 163 23.43 -15.54 -29.70
CA THR A 163 23.53 -16.95 -30.11
C THR A 163 24.42 -17.70 -29.12
N GLU A 164 23.91 -18.77 -28.59
CA GLU A 164 24.62 -19.64 -27.64
C GLU A 164 24.26 -21.10 -27.91
N LYS A 165 25.28 -21.97 -28.10
CA LYS A 165 25.12 -23.43 -28.30
C LYS A 165 24.09 -23.82 -29.36
N ASN A 166 24.14 -23.18 -30.53
CA ASN A 166 23.19 -23.37 -31.62
C ASN A 166 21.73 -23.05 -31.26
N LEU A 167 21.53 -22.17 -30.29
CA LEU A 167 20.25 -21.54 -29.99
C LEU A 167 20.35 -20.03 -30.23
N LEU A 168 19.40 -19.50 -30.95
CA LEU A 168 19.29 -18.07 -31.16
C LEU A 168 18.26 -17.52 -30.18
N PHE A 169 18.72 -16.81 -29.15
CA PHE A 169 17.87 -16.09 -28.22
C PHE A 169 17.60 -14.69 -28.75
N LYS A 170 16.35 -14.30 -28.74
CA LYS A 170 15.91 -12.99 -29.16
C LYS A 170 15.03 -12.39 -28.07
N LYS A 171 15.33 -11.15 -27.64
CA LYS A 171 14.53 -10.41 -26.69
C LYS A 171 14.04 -9.13 -27.37
N ILE A 172 12.73 -8.98 -27.51
CA ILE A 172 12.11 -7.78 -28.07
C ILE A 172 11.51 -6.99 -26.91
N ILE A 173 11.99 -5.78 -26.70
CA ILE A 173 11.47 -4.86 -25.70
C ILE A 173 10.73 -3.76 -26.45
N SER A 174 9.46 -3.58 -26.14
CA SER A 174 8.64 -2.55 -26.78
C SER A 174 7.89 -1.73 -25.73
N TYR A 175 7.81 -0.40 -25.96
CA TYR A 175 7.16 0.52 -25.04
C TYR A 175 6.56 1.73 -25.75
N LYS A 176 5.57 2.36 -25.11
CA LYS A 176 5.05 3.67 -25.46
C LYS A 176 5.63 4.73 -24.54
N ASN A 177 5.73 5.96 -25.01
CA ASN A 177 6.32 7.05 -24.26
C ASN A 177 5.52 7.47 -23.01
N ASP A 178 4.22 7.16 -22.97
CA ASP A 178 3.27 7.54 -21.92
C ASP A 178 2.91 6.39 -20.95
N ASP A 179 3.63 5.27 -21.01
CA ASP A 179 3.39 4.11 -20.15
C ASP A 179 4.54 3.92 -19.15
N TYR A 180 4.24 3.35 -17.97
CA TYR A 180 5.19 2.91 -16.95
C TYR A 180 5.51 1.42 -17.04
N PHE A 181 5.35 0.81 -18.19
CA PHE A 181 5.71 -0.59 -18.42
C PHE A 181 6.34 -0.78 -19.80
N VAL A 182 7.06 -1.87 -19.91
CA VAL A 182 7.57 -2.37 -21.19
C VAL A 182 6.94 -3.73 -21.46
N SER A 183 6.63 -4.03 -22.72
CA SER A 183 6.29 -5.39 -23.15
C SER A 183 7.59 -6.07 -23.57
N VAL A 184 7.84 -7.24 -23.00
CA VAL A 184 9.03 -8.05 -23.26
C VAL A 184 8.57 -9.37 -23.89
N THR A 185 9.09 -9.65 -25.09
CA THR A 185 8.94 -10.95 -25.75
C THR A 185 10.31 -11.60 -25.76
N ASP A 186 10.45 -12.67 -24.99
CA ASP A 186 11.61 -13.55 -25.05
C ASP A 186 11.30 -14.68 -26.03
N SER A 187 12.18 -14.94 -26.98
CA SER A 187 12.05 -16.10 -27.88
C SER A 187 13.37 -16.82 -28.06
N VAL A 188 13.27 -18.10 -28.37
CA VAL A 188 14.40 -18.97 -28.63
C VAL A 188 14.14 -19.82 -29.85
N LEU A 189 15.01 -19.73 -30.85
CA LEU A 189 15.00 -20.56 -32.05
C LEU A 189 16.06 -21.66 -31.90
N ASN A 190 15.65 -22.91 -31.98
CA ASN A 190 16.56 -24.05 -31.96
C ASN A 190 17.19 -24.26 -33.33
N VAL A 191 18.45 -23.87 -33.51
CA VAL A 191 19.23 -24.05 -34.75
C VAL A 191 20.10 -25.34 -34.68
N SER A 192 19.99 -26.09 -33.56
CA SER A 192 20.71 -27.37 -33.39
C SER A 192 20.02 -28.50 -34.15
N ALA A 193 20.71 -29.64 -34.27
CA ALA A 193 20.18 -30.86 -34.89
C ALA A 193 19.35 -31.73 -33.91
N SER A 194 19.31 -31.37 -32.62
CA SER A 194 18.62 -32.13 -31.57
C SER A 194 17.52 -31.31 -30.93
N GLU A 195 16.54 -31.95 -30.35
CA GLU A 195 15.52 -31.35 -29.53
C GLU A 195 16.13 -30.79 -28.23
N VAL A 196 15.65 -29.61 -27.79
CA VAL A 196 16.13 -28.94 -26.58
C VAL A 196 14.94 -28.60 -25.69
N THR A 197 15.05 -28.92 -24.41
CA THR A 197 13.99 -28.70 -23.43
C THR A 197 14.30 -27.49 -22.55
N LEU A 198 13.41 -26.51 -22.58
CA LEU A 198 13.56 -25.21 -21.91
C LEU A 198 12.28 -24.84 -21.17
N ALA A 199 12.40 -24.06 -20.11
CA ALA A 199 11.30 -23.43 -19.41
C ALA A 199 11.43 -21.90 -19.47
N PRO A 200 10.36 -21.15 -19.85
CA PRO A 200 10.37 -19.70 -19.77
C PRO A 200 10.27 -19.26 -18.31
N PHE A 201 10.94 -18.18 -17.97
CA PHE A 201 10.88 -17.60 -16.63
C PHE A 201 10.92 -16.09 -16.66
N SER A 202 10.41 -15.49 -15.58
CA SER A 202 10.57 -14.08 -15.27
C SER A 202 10.63 -13.88 -13.77
N LYS A 203 11.61 -13.14 -13.30
CA LYS A 203 11.83 -12.91 -11.87
C LYS A 203 12.30 -11.50 -11.55
N ILE A 204 11.95 -11.05 -10.35
CA ILE A 204 12.44 -9.86 -9.70
C ILE A 204 13.27 -10.30 -8.50
N ASP A 205 14.51 -9.86 -8.42
CA ASP A 205 15.40 -10.09 -7.28
C ASP A 205 15.54 -8.80 -6.48
N ARG A 206 15.41 -8.87 -5.15
CA ARG A 206 15.57 -7.72 -4.24
C ARG A 206 16.08 -8.15 -2.87
N SER A 207 17.01 -7.35 -2.29
CA SER A 207 17.37 -7.51 -0.88
C SER A 207 16.36 -6.79 0.04
N ASN A 208 16.20 -7.31 1.26
CA ASN A 208 15.34 -6.70 2.28
C ASN A 208 16.03 -5.49 2.93
N VAL A 209 16.34 -4.48 2.12
CA VAL A 209 16.89 -3.21 2.60
C VAL A 209 15.89 -2.12 2.29
N ASP A 210 15.31 -1.53 3.32
CA ASP A 210 14.54 -0.30 3.19
C ASP A 210 15.45 0.90 3.50
N LEU A 211 15.89 1.57 2.44
CA LEU A 211 16.77 2.75 2.56
C LEU A 211 16.07 3.98 3.15
N ASN A 212 14.75 3.96 3.23
CA ASN A 212 13.94 5.06 3.77
C ASN A 212 13.44 4.76 5.20
N ALA A 213 13.76 3.60 5.73
CA ALA A 213 13.47 3.26 7.12
C ALA A 213 14.39 4.09 8.02
N ASP A 214 13.93 5.27 8.40
CA ASP A 214 14.45 5.97 9.58
C ASP A 214 14.19 5.05 10.77
N GLU A 215 15.21 4.29 11.17
CA GLU A 215 15.16 3.25 12.21
C GLU A 215 14.60 3.77 13.56
N ASN A 216 14.55 5.09 13.75
CA ASN A 216 14.11 5.75 14.98
C ASN A 216 12.74 6.41 14.91
N SER A 217 12.00 6.33 13.82
CA SER A 217 10.73 7.04 13.67
C SER A 217 9.53 6.13 13.77
N ILE A 218 9.10 5.80 15.00
CA ILE A 218 7.79 5.16 15.31
C ILE A 218 6.61 5.94 14.67
N PHE A 219 6.83 7.19 14.31
CA PHE A 219 5.84 8.14 13.78
C PHE A 219 6.03 8.46 12.29
N ASN A 220 6.87 7.71 11.58
CA ASN A 220 6.97 7.86 10.12
C ASN A 220 5.84 7.06 9.46
N PRO A 221 4.87 7.70 8.77
CA PRO A 221 3.80 6.98 8.07
C PRO A 221 4.32 5.96 7.07
N ALA A 222 5.48 6.19 6.46
CA ALA A 222 6.13 5.25 5.55
C ALA A 222 6.51 3.92 6.22
N SER A 223 6.75 3.91 7.54
CA SER A 223 7.05 2.68 8.29
C SER A 223 5.84 1.74 8.43
N PHE A 224 4.63 2.20 8.14
CA PHE A 224 3.40 1.40 8.13
C PHE A 224 3.06 0.87 6.73
N ALA A 225 3.74 1.34 5.70
CA ALA A 225 3.51 0.88 4.35
C ALA A 225 4.12 -0.50 4.15
N TYR A 226 3.40 -1.34 3.42
CA TYR A 226 3.90 -2.67 3.11
C TYR A 226 5.07 -2.60 2.13
N LEU A 227 6.15 -3.28 2.47
CA LEU A 227 7.29 -3.54 1.60
C LEU A 227 7.45 -5.05 1.44
N GLY A 228 7.33 -5.56 0.24
CA GLY A 228 7.48 -6.99 0.00
C GLY A 228 6.74 -7.52 -1.20
N PRO A 229 6.81 -8.84 -1.40
CA PRO A 229 6.11 -9.56 -2.46
C PRO A 229 4.59 -9.50 -2.36
N ALA A 230 3.94 -9.39 -3.52
CA ALA A 230 2.51 -9.60 -3.64
C ALA A 230 2.17 -10.29 -4.96
N PHE A 231 1.12 -11.11 -4.92
CA PHE A 231 0.66 -11.93 -6.04
C PHE A 231 -0.83 -11.78 -6.25
N GLN A 232 -1.23 -12.00 -7.49
CA GLN A 232 -2.58 -12.34 -7.86
C GLN A 232 -2.53 -13.64 -8.64
N THR A 233 -3.39 -14.58 -8.30
CA THR A 233 -3.47 -15.88 -8.93
C THR A 233 -4.92 -16.24 -9.25
N SER A 234 -5.17 -17.41 -9.80
CA SER A 234 -6.53 -17.90 -10.04
C SER A 234 -7.29 -18.22 -8.75
N SER A 235 -6.60 -18.59 -7.68
CA SER A 235 -7.18 -18.96 -6.38
C SER A 235 -7.32 -17.77 -5.44
N ASP A 236 -6.41 -16.79 -5.53
CA ASP A 236 -6.39 -15.62 -4.66
C ASP A 236 -6.24 -14.32 -5.46
N ASN A 237 -7.19 -13.41 -5.28
CA ASN A 237 -7.19 -12.15 -6.00
C ASN A 237 -6.09 -11.18 -5.55
N TYR A 238 -5.61 -11.30 -4.30
CA TYR A 238 -4.54 -10.45 -3.78
C TYR A 238 -3.91 -11.05 -2.52
N ASN A 239 -2.69 -11.56 -2.65
CA ASN A 239 -1.95 -12.17 -1.56
C ASN A 239 -0.63 -11.42 -1.33
N LYS A 240 -0.38 -10.99 -0.09
CA LYS A 240 0.87 -10.38 0.36
C LYS A 240 1.64 -11.39 1.20
N ILE A 241 2.93 -11.53 0.92
CA ILE A 241 3.80 -12.45 1.64
C ILE A 241 4.97 -11.65 2.19
N SER A 242 5.12 -11.62 3.51
CA SER A 242 6.19 -10.83 4.13
C SER A 242 7.58 -11.46 3.89
N PHE A 243 8.62 -10.66 3.98
CA PHE A 243 10.00 -11.19 3.91
C PHE A 243 10.31 -12.14 5.09
N SER A 244 9.64 -11.96 6.23
CA SER A 244 9.73 -12.89 7.38
C SER A 244 9.17 -14.25 7.01
N ASP A 245 7.95 -14.30 6.44
CA ASP A 245 7.31 -15.55 6.03
C ASP A 245 8.15 -16.29 5.00
N LEU A 246 8.71 -15.58 4.01
CA LEU A 246 9.60 -16.16 3.00
C LEU A 246 10.96 -16.62 3.56
N SER A 247 11.31 -16.18 4.77
CA SER A 247 12.51 -16.70 5.45
C SER A 247 12.25 -18.03 6.13
N GLU A 248 10.98 -18.37 6.37
CA GLU A 248 10.55 -19.62 6.99
C GLU A 248 10.09 -20.64 5.95
N ASP A 249 9.31 -20.21 4.94
CA ASP A 249 8.78 -21.09 3.89
C ASP A 249 8.74 -20.41 2.53
N ASN A 250 8.84 -21.20 1.45
CA ASN A 250 8.77 -20.72 0.08
C ASN A 250 7.31 -20.68 -0.39
N PHE A 251 6.93 -19.61 -1.09
CA PHE A 251 5.65 -19.55 -1.77
C PHE A 251 5.72 -20.19 -3.15
N ARG A 252 4.72 -21.02 -3.47
CA ARG A 252 4.59 -21.64 -4.80
C ARG A 252 3.14 -21.93 -5.13
N GLU A 253 2.66 -21.46 -6.27
CA GLU A 253 1.28 -21.65 -6.70
C GLU A 253 1.16 -21.75 -8.23
N LEU A 254 0.40 -22.72 -8.73
CA LEU A 254 0.08 -22.88 -10.15
C LEU A 254 -1.11 -22.01 -10.52
N SER A 255 -0.99 -21.19 -11.57
CA SER A 255 -2.05 -20.34 -12.05
C SER A 255 -1.98 -20.11 -13.56
N THR A 256 -3.13 -19.92 -14.21
CA THR A 256 -3.26 -19.58 -15.63
C THR A 256 -3.38 -18.09 -15.89
N LYS A 257 -3.52 -17.30 -14.83
CA LYS A 257 -3.66 -15.84 -14.88
C LYS A 257 -3.05 -15.19 -13.64
N GLY A 258 -2.82 -13.91 -13.70
CA GLY A 258 -2.39 -13.13 -12.57
C GLY A 258 -1.09 -12.36 -12.80
N TRP A 259 -0.52 -11.87 -11.71
CA TRP A 259 0.72 -11.13 -11.70
C TRP A 259 1.54 -11.39 -10.44
N ALA A 260 2.84 -11.19 -10.53
CA ALA A 260 3.78 -11.20 -9.41
C ALA A 260 4.41 -9.82 -9.28
N SER A 261 4.49 -9.28 -8.08
CA SER A 261 5.02 -7.93 -7.86
C SER A 261 5.87 -7.80 -6.61
N MET A 262 6.76 -6.82 -6.63
CA MET A 262 7.45 -6.30 -5.47
C MET A 262 6.89 -4.91 -5.16
N LEU A 263 6.22 -4.77 -4.02
CA LEU A 263 5.59 -3.54 -3.56
C LEU A 263 6.56 -2.70 -2.75
N GLU A 264 6.52 -1.39 -2.97
CA GLU A 264 7.03 -0.34 -2.09
C GLU A 264 5.87 0.56 -1.66
N HIS A 265 6.11 1.51 -0.78
CA HIS A 265 5.08 2.43 -0.30
C HIS A 265 4.28 3.07 -1.45
N TYR A 266 4.95 3.81 -2.34
CA TYR A 266 4.32 4.54 -3.45
C TYR A 266 4.57 3.91 -4.82
N PHE A 267 5.43 2.91 -4.91
CA PHE A 267 5.90 2.36 -6.17
C PHE A 267 5.74 0.85 -6.21
N ILE A 268 5.78 0.30 -7.40
CA ILE A 268 5.64 -1.14 -7.64
C ILE A 268 6.48 -1.53 -8.85
N SER A 269 7.08 -2.71 -8.78
CA SER A 269 7.53 -3.45 -9.97
C SER A 269 6.72 -4.73 -10.08
N ALA A 270 6.16 -5.00 -11.25
CA ALA A 270 5.30 -6.16 -11.46
C ALA A 270 5.62 -6.86 -12.77
N ILE A 271 5.48 -8.18 -12.75
CA ILE A 271 5.53 -9.08 -13.89
C ILE A 271 4.10 -9.52 -14.18
N VAL A 272 3.66 -9.30 -15.40
CA VAL A 272 2.34 -9.69 -15.89
C VAL A 272 2.54 -10.59 -17.10
N PRO A 273 2.44 -11.92 -16.97
CA PRO A 273 2.53 -12.84 -18.11
C PRO A 273 1.30 -12.70 -19.01
N GLU A 274 1.39 -13.18 -20.23
CA GLU A 274 0.24 -13.34 -21.10
C GLU A 274 -0.69 -14.43 -20.55
N GLU A 275 -1.98 -14.15 -20.48
CA GLU A 275 -2.96 -15.08 -19.92
C GLU A 275 -3.18 -16.31 -20.84
N GLY A 276 -3.62 -17.41 -20.25
CA GLY A 276 -4.02 -18.62 -20.96
C GLY A 276 -2.94 -19.72 -21.00
N THR A 277 -1.77 -19.48 -20.43
CA THR A 277 -0.74 -20.50 -20.20
C THR A 277 -0.57 -20.77 -18.71
N ASN A 278 -0.14 -21.99 -18.35
CA ASN A 278 0.13 -22.33 -16.96
C ASN A 278 1.48 -21.76 -16.53
N PHE A 279 1.48 -21.05 -15.40
CA PHE A 279 2.67 -20.55 -14.75
C PHE A 279 2.68 -20.99 -13.29
N ILE A 280 3.85 -21.32 -12.79
CA ILE A 280 4.10 -21.48 -11.36
C ILE A 280 4.59 -20.13 -10.84
N PHE A 281 3.75 -19.43 -10.09
CA PHE A 281 4.11 -18.24 -9.33
C PHE A 281 4.88 -18.68 -8.09
N GLN A 282 6.00 -18.04 -7.81
CA GLN A 282 6.83 -18.41 -6.67
C GLN A 282 7.59 -17.23 -6.08
N ALA A 283 7.82 -17.29 -4.77
CA ALA A 283 8.72 -16.42 -4.06
C ALA A 283 9.54 -17.20 -3.05
N ARG A 284 10.80 -16.81 -2.87
CA ARG A 284 11.70 -17.44 -1.91
C ARG A 284 12.87 -16.55 -1.53
N LYS A 285 13.48 -16.85 -0.40
CA LYS A 285 14.75 -16.29 0.04
C LYS A 285 15.92 -17.10 -0.55
N SER A 286 16.97 -16.40 -1.00
CA SER A 286 18.24 -17.06 -1.38
C SER A 286 18.90 -17.70 -0.15
N THR A 287 19.43 -18.91 -0.32
CA THR A 287 20.12 -19.63 0.76
C THR A 287 21.46 -19.00 1.17
N LYS A 288 22.07 -18.19 0.28
CA LYS A 288 23.43 -17.67 0.45
C LYS A 288 23.50 -16.14 0.61
N SER A 289 22.41 -15.45 0.41
CA SER A 289 22.35 -13.99 0.49
C SER A 289 21.00 -13.52 1.02
N ASP A 290 20.93 -12.28 1.54
CA ASP A 290 19.67 -11.69 1.96
C ASP A 290 18.88 -11.08 0.78
N VAL A 291 18.78 -11.87 -0.30
CA VAL A 291 18.03 -11.51 -1.51
C VAL A 291 16.81 -12.41 -1.62
N PHE A 292 15.69 -11.80 -1.90
CA PHE A 292 14.42 -12.45 -2.16
C PHE A 292 14.12 -12.39 -3.65
N SER A 293 13.76 -13.55 -4.21
CA SER A 293 13.37 -13.70 -5.61
C SER A 293 11.89 -13.96 -5.69
N ILE A 294 11.20 -13.20 -6.53
CA ILE A 294 9.76 -13.33 -6.80
C ILE A 294 9.56 -13.39 -8.31
N GLY A 295 8.64 -14.21 -8.77
CA GLY A 295 8.31 -14.26 -10.20
C GLY A 295 7.55 -15.52 -10.57
N LEU A 296 7.76 -15.96 -11.81
CA LEU A 296 7.02 -17.06 -12.39
C LEU A 296 7.92 -17.90 -13.30
N VAL A 297 7.57 -19.18 -13.41
CA VAL A 297 8.15 -20.14 -14.36
C VAL A 297 7.01 -20.78 -15.14
N GLY A 298 7.11 -20.76 -16.45
CA GLY A 298 6.13 -21.42 -17.32
C GLY A 298 6.38 -22.89 -17.50
N GLU A 299 5.48 -23.53 -18.23
CA GLU A 299 5.61 -24.96 -18.56
C GLU A 299 6.88 -25.23 -19.36
N THR A 300 7.45 -26.39 -19.10
CA THR A 300 8.60 -26.88 -19.85
C THR A 300 8.19 -27.22 -21.27
N ASN A 301 8.91 -26.68 -22.23
CA ASN A 301 8.68 -26.89 -23.66
C ASN A 301 9.87 -27.62 -24.31
N SER A 302 9.59 -28.71 -25.03
CA SER A 302 10.54 -29.35 -25.90
C SER A 302 10.48 -28.71 -27.28
N ILE A 303 11.60 -28.13 -27.73
CA ILE A 303 11.72 -27.38 -28.97
C ILE A 303 12.48 -28.21 -29.99
N ALA A 304 11.79 -28.71 -31.01
CA ALA A 304 12.37 -29.47 -32.11
C ALA A 304 13.34 -28.58 -32.93
N PRO A 305 14.27 -29.20 -33.71
CA PRO A 305 15.14 -28.47 -34.61
C PRO A 305 14.36 -27.53 -35.55
N ASN A 306 14.89 -26.32 -35.76
CA ASN A 306 14.30 -25.22 -36.55
C ASN A 306 12.90 -24.80 -36.09
N ARG A 307 12.55 -25.00 -34.83
CA ARG A 307 11.33 -24.47 -34.20
C ARG A 307 11.70 -23.38 -33.21
N GLU A 308 10.74 -22.45 -33.04
CA GLU A 308 10.84 -21.31 -32.12
C GLU A 308 9.81 -21.46 -30.99
N ALA A 309 10.20 -21.11 -29.77
CA ALA A 309 9.31 -20.89 -28.65
C ALA A 309 9.38 -19.42 -28.23
N SER A 310 8.27 -18.87 -27.79
CA SER A 310 8.19 -17.48 -27.31
C SER A 310 7.44 -17.37 -26.01
N PHE A 311 7.82 -16.38 -25.22
CA PHE A 311 7.21 -16.01 -23.95
C PHE A 311 6.96 -14.50 -23.92
N ASN A 312 5.70 -14.11 -23.75
CA ASN A 312 5.27 -12.71 -23.72
C ASN A 312 4.89 -12.30 -22.32
N GLN A 313 5.32 -11.10 -21.93
CA GLN A 313 4.98 -10.50 -20.66
C GLN A 313 5.03 -8.98 -20.71
N LYS A 314 4.41 -8.33 -19.74
CA LYS A 314 4.64 -6.92 -19.43
C LYS A 314 5.39 -6.81 -18.12
N VAL A 315 6.37 -5.90 -18.07
CA VAL A 315 7.09 -5.55 -16.86
C VAL A 315 6.73 -4.11 -16.51
N TYR A 316 5.96 -3.95 -15.45
CA TYR A 316 5.58 -2.65 -14.92
C TYR A 316 6.64 -2.18 -13.91
N PHE A 317 6.97 -0.90 -13.94
CA PHE A 317 7.86 -0.26 -12.98
C PHE A 317 7.48 1.22 -12.86
N GLY A 318 6.79 1.56 -11.80
CA GLY A 318 6.29 2.92 -11.69
C GLY A 318 5.49 3.18 -10.41
N PRO A 319 4.76 4.30 -10.40
CA PRO A 319 3.93 4.68 -9.26
C PRO A 319 2.69 3.80 -9.16
N LYS A 320 2.18 3.63 -7.93
CA LYS A 320 0.90 2.94 -7.66
C LYS A 320 -0.30 3.84 -8.00
N ILE A 321 -0.41 4.26 -9.25
CA ILE A 321 -1.55 5.03 -9.78
C ILE A 321 -2.51 4.07 -10.46
N LYS A 322 -3.75 3.97 -9.98
CA LYS A 322 -4.75 3.01 -10.48
C LYS A 322 -4.87 2.99 -12.01
N LYS A 323 -4.99 4.15 -12.64
CA LYS A 323 -5.13 4.27 -14.09
C LYS A 323 -3.92 3.72 -14.84
N GLU A 324 -2.71 3.94 -14.32
CA GLU A 324 -1.47 3.46 -14.94
C GLU A 324 -1.31 1.94 -14.76
N LEU A 325 -1.65 1.44 -13.57
CA LEU A 325 -1.63 0.00 -13.28
C LEU A 325 -2.60 -0.77 -14.17
N GLN A 326 -3.82 -0.25 -14.36
CA GLN A 326 -4.85 -0.86 -15.22
C GLN A 326 -4.46 -0.92 -16.70
N LYS A 327 -3.56 -0.05 -17.19
CA LYS A 327 -3.00 -0.16 -18.56
C LYS A 327 -2.14 -1.43 -18.74
N ALA A 328 -1.42 -1.82 -17.68
CA ALA A 328 -0.61 -3.04 -17.70
C ALA A 328 -1.46 -4.30 -17.53
N HIS A 329 -2.33 -4.32 -16.50
CA HIS A 329 -3.28 -5.40 -16.23
C HIS A 329 -4.51 -4.86 -15.48
N PRO A 330 -5.75 -5.29 -15.83
CA PRO A 330 -6.99 -4.79 -15.23
C PRO A 330 -7.04 -4.89 -13.71
N GLU A 331 -6.49 -5.96 -13.14
CA GLU A 331 -6.51 -6.25 -11.69
C GLU A 331 -5.19 -5.88 -10.97
N LEU A 332 -4.23 -5.24 -11.65
CA LEU A 332 -2.99 -4.78 -11.01
C LEU A 332 -3.25 -3.58 -10.07
N ASP A 333 -4.38 -2.88 -10.23
CA ASP A 333 -4.80 -1.79 -9.36
C ASP A 333 -5.16 -2.25 -7.93
N LEU A 334 -5.34 -3.57 -7.69
CA LEU A 334 -5.44 -4.16 -6.36
C LEU A 334 -4.18 -3.93 -5.50
N ALA A 335 -3.03 -3.68 -6.14
CA ALA A 335 -1.80 -3.27 -5.46
C ALA A 335 -1.91 -1.93 -4.72
N VAL A 336 -2.94 -1.10 -5.03
CA VAL A 336 -3.28 0.10 -4.26
C VAL A 336 -4.22 -0.32 -3.13
N ASP A 337 -3.64 -0.66 -2.00
CA ASP A 337 -4.34 -1.26 -0.88
C ASP A 337 -4.83 -0.24 0.13
N TYR A 338 -6.14 -0.01 0.16
CA TYR A 338 -6.80 0.86 1.16
C TYR A 338 -7.20 0.11 2.44
N GLY A 339 -6.59 -1.05 2.71
CA GLY A 339 -6.87 -1.87 3.88
C GLY A 339 -8.28 -2.48 3.90
N TRP A 340 -8.71 -2.94 5.06
CA TRP A 340 -10.01 -3.62 5.24
C TRP A 340 -11.23 -2.73 4.98
N LEU A 341 -11.05 -1.39 4.97
CA LEU A 341 -12.09 -0.40 4.63
C LEU A 341 -12.03 0.04 3.16
N TRP A 342 -11.45 -0.75 2.26
CA TRP A 342 -11.33 -0.44 0.84
C TRP A 342 -12.65 -0.02 0.19
N TRP A 343 -13.78 -0.59 0.62
CA TRP A 343 -15.13 -0.27 0.13
C TRP A 343 -15.62 1.15 0.49
N ILE A 344 -15.03 1.79 1.51
CA ILE A 344 -15.19 3.23 1.81
C ILE A 344 -14.04 4.02 1.15
N GLY A 345 -12.81 3.54 1.25
CA GLY A 345 -11.62 4.22 0.76
C GLY A 345 -11.65 4.47 -0.75
N GLN A 346 -12.05 3.47 -1.52
CA GLN A 346 -12.09 3.59 -2.99
C GLN A 346 -13.08 4.65 -3.50
N PRO A 347 -14.34 4.75 -3.03
CA PRO A 347 -15.21 5.88 -3.35
C PRO A 347 -14.65 7.24 -2.91
N MET A 348 -13.96 7.30 -1.75
CA MET A 348 -13.34 8.54 -1.27
C MET A 348 -12.19 8.98 -2.17
N TYR A 349 -11.30 8.07 -2.58
CA TYR A 349 -10.27 8.36 -3.57
C TYR A 349 -10.88 8.81 -4.91
N SER A 350 -11.93 8.15 -5.38
CA SER A 350 -12.61 8.52 -6.63
C SER A 350 -13.19 9.93 -6.55
N ALA A 351 -13.81 10.29 -5.43
CA ALA A 351 -14.30 11.65 -5.18
C ALA A 351 -13.14 12.66 -5.10
N MET A 352 -12.04 12.30 -4.44
CA MET A 352 -10.84 13.15 -4.34
C MET A 352 -10.22 13.40 -5.71
N SER A 353 -10.08 12.36 -6.55
CA SER A 353 -9.60 12.47 -7.94
C SER A 353 -10.53 13.31 -8.81
N PHE A 354 -11.86 13.16 -8.65
CA PHE A 354 -12.85 13.99 -9.34
C PHE A 354 -12.68 15.47 -8.99
N PHE A 355 -12.58 15.81 -7.70
CA PHE A 355 -12.36 17.20 -7.28
C PHE A 355 -10.99 17.73 -7.68
N HIS A 356 -9.97 16.88 -7.75
CA HIS A 356 -8.66 17.27 -8.28
C HIS A 356 -8.76 17.68 -9.75
N ASN A 357 -9.49 16.94 -10.56
CA ASN A 357 -9.71 17.30 -11.97
C ASN A 357 -10.43 18.65 -12.15
N LEU A 358 -11.24 19.07 -11.17
CA LEU A 358 -11.93 20.37 -11.19
C LEU A 358 -11.05 21.52 -10.69
N THR A 359 -10.26 21.28 -9.63
CA THR A 359 -9.53 22.34 -8.92
C THR A 359 -8.06 22.44 -9.30
N GLY A 360 -7.50 21.37 -9.89
CA GLY A 360 -6.06 21.24 -10.16
C GLY A 360 -5.19 21.13 -8.89
N ASN A 361 -5.79 20.94 -7.71
CA ASN A 361 -5.08 20.97 -6.44
C ASN A 361 -5.59 19.91 -5.47
N TRP A 362 -4.69 19.03 -4.99
CA TRP A 362 -5.03 17.93 -4.08
C TRP A 362 -5.50 18.42 -2.70
N GLY A 363 -4.97 19.51 -2.19
CA GLY A 363 -5.40 20.06 -0.91
C GLY A 363 -6.87 20.54 -0.96
N TRP A 364 -7.28 21.22 -2.03
CA TRP A 364 -8.69 21.55 -2.26
C TRP A 364 -9.56 20.32 -2.44
N SER A 365 -9.03 19.26 -3.02
CA SER A 365 -9.76 17.98 -3.13
C SER A 365 -10.04 17.37 -1.76
N ILE A 366 -9.06 17.40 -0.84
CA ILE A 366 -9.24 16.97 0.56
C ILE A 366 -10.33 17.81 1.24
N VAL A 367 -10.32 19.14 1.05
CA VAL A 367 -11.34 20.07 1.60
C VAL A 367 -12.72 19.67 1.10
N LEU A 368 -12.89 19.52 -0.21
CA LEU A 368 -14.20 19.24 -0.83
C LEU A 368 -14.73 17.85 -0.47
N VAL A 369 -13.88 16.83 -0.43
CA VAL A 369 -14.26 15.48 0.05
C VAL A 369 -14.69 15.52 1.51
N THR A 370 -13.98 16.27 2.35
CA THR A 370 -14.34 16.42 3.76
C THR A 370 -15.73 17.08 3.91
N ILE A 371 -15.99 18.14 3.14
CA ILE A 371 -17.29 18.81 3.12
C ILE A 371 -18.38 17.85 2.62
N LEU A 372 -18.12 17.10 1.54
CA LEU A 372 -19.05 16.11 0.99
C LEU A 372 -19.46 15.09 2.04
N ILE A 373 -18.50 14.49 2.75
CA ILE A 373 -18.77 13.53 3.83
C ILE A 373 -19.58 14.19 4.94
N LYS A 374 -19.25 15.41 5.33
CA LYS A 374 -19.98 16.16 6.36
C LYS A 374 -21.42 16.45 5.96
N VAL A 375 -21.66 16.80 4.71
CA VAL A 375 -23.02 17.00 4.17
C VAL A 375 -23.79 15.69 4.16
N LEU A 376 -23.17 14.59 3.74
CA LEU A 376 -23.80 13.27 3.74
C LEU A 376 -24.21 12.82 5.16
N LEU A 377 -23.34 13.06 6.15
CA LEU A 377 -23.58 12.69 7.55
C LEU A 377 -24.33 13.79 8.34
N TRP A 378 -24.73 14.90 7.70
CA TRP A 378 -25.39 16.03 8.35
C TRP A 378 -26.66 15.67 9.12
N PRO A 379 -27.61 14.88 8.55
CA PRO A 379 -28.85 14.55 9.26
C PRO A 379 -28.59 13.85 10.60
N LEU A 380 -27.62 12.93 10.60
CA LEU A 380 -27.23 12.17 11.78
C LEU A 380 -26.53 13.05 12.82
N SER A 381 -25.59 13.87 12.37
CA SER A 381 -24.89 14.83 13.22
C SER A 381 -25.85 15.82 13.88
N MET A 382 -26.88 16.30 13.16
CA MET A 382 -27.90 17.20 13.67
C MET A 382 -28.68 16.61 14.85
N VAL A 383 -29.09 15.33 14.75
CA VAL A 383 -29.80 14.63 15.85
C VAL A 383 -28.93 14.57 17.09
N SER A 384 -27.67 14.23 16.93
CA SER A 384 -26.72 14.15 18.03
C SER A 384 -26.43 15.51 18.66
N TYR A 385 -26.16 16.55 17.89
CA TYR A 385 -25.88 17.90 18.43
C TYR A 385 -27.08 18.49 19.14
N ARG A 386 -28.30 18.25 18.67
CA ARG A 386 -29.54 18.61 19.39
C ARG A 386 -29.64 17.90 20.73
N ASN A 387 -29.31 16.60 20.78
CA ASN A 387 -29.29 15.84 22.03
C ASN A 387 -28.21 16.35 23.00
N MET A 388 -26.99 16.64 22.50
CA MET A 388 -25.92 17.24 23.31
C MET A 388 -26.33 18.60 23.88
N GLY A 389 -27.08 19.39 23.12
CA GLY A 389 -27.67 20.62 23.59
C GLY A 389 -28.60 20.43 24.77
N LYS A 390 -29.49 19.43 24.69
CA LYS A 390 -30.38 19.09 25.83
C LYS A 390 -29.59 18.59 27.05
N MET A 391 -28.57 17.75 26.82
CA MET A 391 -27.68 17.30 27.90
C MET A 391 -27.01 18.44 28.62
N ARG A 392 -26.52 19.49 27.89
CA ARG A 392 -25.93 20.67 28.48
C ARG A 392 -26.92 21.46 29.31
N ALA A 393 -28.19 21.54 28.89
CA ALA A 393 -29.25 22.24 29.66
C ALA A 393 -29.58 21.51 30.97
N VAL A 394 -29.41 20.21 31.04
CA VAL A 394 -29.65 19.37 32.22
C VAL A 394 -28.45 19.30 33.16
N GLN A 395 -27.28 19.78 32.73
CA GLN A 395 -26.01 19.70 33.45
C GLN A 395 -26.10 20.23 34.91
N PRO A 396 -26.76 21.36 35.24
CA PRO A 396 -26.88 21.82 36.62
C PRO A 396 -27.60 20.79 37.51
N LYS A 397 -28.69 20.19 37.01
CA LYS A 397 -29.41 19.13 37.74
C LYS A 397 -28.55 17.87 37.97
N MET A 398 -27.69 17.58 37.02
CA MET A 398 -26.74 16.46 37.13
C MET A 398 -25.71 16.72 38.25
N GLN A 399 -25.23 17.96 38.37
CA GLN A 399 -24.32 18.36 39.44
C GLN A 399 -24.98 18.27 40.82
N GLU A 400 -26.21 18.78 40.97
CA GLU A 400 -26.97 18.61 42.22
C GLU A 400 -27.16 17.16 42.63
N ILE A 401 -27.45 16.26 41.69
CA ILE A 401 -27.56 14.82 41.96
C ILE A 401 -26.20 14.25 42.38
N GLN A 402 -25.12 14.65 41.72
CA GLN A 402 -23.76 14.21 42.06
C GLN A 402 -23.38 14.64 43.48
N GLU A 403 -23.65 15.89 43.87
CA GLU A 403 -23.38 16.40 45.22
C GLU A 403 -24.22 15.65 46.26
N ARG A 404 -25.50 15.38 45.94
CA ARG A 404 -26.45 14.72 46.88
C ARG A 404 -26.10 13.23 47.13
N TYR A 405 -25.56 12.56 46.15
CA TYR A 405 -25.26 11.12 46.20
C TYR A 405 -23.78 10.81 46.05
N SER A 406 -22.89 11.73 46.51
CA SER A 406 -21.43 11.63 46.35
C SER A 406 -20.86 10.33 46.92
N ASP A 407 -21.41 9.84 48.03
CA ASP A 407 -20.91 8.68 48.77
C ASP A 407 -21.54 7.37 48.37
N ASP A 408 -22.66 7.40 47.62
CA ASP A 408 -23.38 6.21 47.14
C ASP A 408 -23.42 6.15 45.62
N ARG A 409 -22.49 5.39 45.06
CA ARG A 409 -22.37 5.23 43.58
C ARG A 409 -23.60 4.54 42.96
N GLN A 410 -24.28 3.65 43.70
CA GLN A 410 -25.46 2.95 43.17
C GLN A 410 -26.66 3.89 43.11
N ALA A 411 -26.92 4.64 44.21
CA ALA A 411 -27.95 5.66 44.25
C ALA A 411 -27.73 6.76 43.24
N LEU A 412 -26.46 7.22 43.07
CA LEU A 412 -26.05 8.19 42.05
C LEU A 412 -26.41 7.69 40.65
N SER A 413 -26.00 6.46 40.29
CA SER A 413 -26.28 5.88 38.97
C SER A 413 -27.76 5.79 38.68
N LYS A 414 -28.57 5.35 39.67
CA LYS A 414 -30.01 5.27 39.55
C LYS A 414 -30.65 6.64 39.36
N ALA A 415 -30.29 7.60 40.20
CA ALA A 415 -30.81 8.98 40.11
C ALA A 415 -30.47 9.66 38.79
N MET A 416 -29.24 9.44 38.25
CA MET A 416 -28.82 9.93 36.94
C MET A 416 -29.64 9.31 35.81
N MET A 417 -29.88 7.98 35.85
CA MET A 417 -30.72 7.29 34.86
C MET A 417 -32.17 7.79 34.87
N ASP A 418 -32.73 8.04 36.06
CA ASP A 418 -34.10 8.58 36.22
C ASP A 418 -34.18 10.03 35.70
N LEU A 419 -33.13 10.84 35.94
CA LEU A 419 -33.04 12.20 35.36
C LEU A 419 -33.03 12.14 33.83
N TYR A 420 -32.21 11.25 33.23
CA TYR A 420 -32.14 11.12 31.77
C TYR A 420 -33.47 10.68 31.15
N LYS A 421 -34.18 9.76 31.80
CA LYS A 421 -35.54 9.34 31.39
C LYS A 421 -36.52 10.51 31.47
N LYS A 422 -36.52 11.24 32.60
CA LYS A 422 -37.40 12.38 32.84
C LYS A 422 -37.21 13.48 31.84
N GLU A 423 -35.97 13.87 31.55
CA GLU A 423 -35.61 14.96 30.62
C GLU A 423 -35.55 14.50 29.15
N LYS A 424 -35.83 13.22 28.87
CA LYS A 424 -35.79 12.60 27.52
C LYS A 424 -34.46 12.87 26.78
N VAL A 425 -33.34 12.72 27.49
CA VAL A 425 -31.99 12.85 26.96
C VAL A 425 -31.30 11.49 26.97
N ASN A 426 -30.52 11.21 25.90
CA ASN A 426 -29.77 9.98 25.78
C ASN A 426 -28.27 10.29 25.71
N PRO A 427 -27.46 9.91 26.73
CA PRO A 427 -26.02 10.17 26.72
C PRO A 427 -25.29 9.45 25.57
N ALA A 428 -25.79 8.29 25.12
CA ALA A 428 -25.18 7.55 24.03
C ALA A 428 -25.26 8.28 22.67
N LEU A 429 -26.25 9.15 22.47
CA LEU A 429 -26.35 9.94 21.24
C LEU A 429 -25.27 11.04 21.16
N GLY A 430 -24.65 11.40 22.27
CA GLY A 430 -23.57 12.39 22.28
C GLY A 430 -22.30 11.94 21.57
N CYS A 431 -21.93 10.68 21.67
CA CYS A 431 -20.75 10.12 21.01
C CYS A 431 -21.04 9.55 19.60
N LEU A 432 -22.32 9.51 19.18
CA LEU A 432 -22.74 8.90 17.90
C LEU A 432 -22.01 9.50 16.68
N PRO A 433 -21.82 10.83 16.53
CA PRO A 433 -21.09 11.38 15.38
C PRO A 433 -19.65 10.89 15.31
N MET A 434 -18.99 10.78 16.46
CA MET A 434 -17.60 10.30 16.53
C MET A 434 -17.53 8.83 16.09
N LEU A 435 -18.43 7.96 16.59
CA LEU A 435 -18.47 6.54 16.22
C LEU A 435 -18.75 6.33 14.73
N MET A 436 -19.71 7.09 14.18
CA MET A 436 -20.06 7.00 12.77
C MET A 436 -18.97 7.56 11.86
N GLN A 437 -18.17 8.48 12.35
CA GLN A 437 -17.09 9.10 11.58
C GLN A 437 -15.81 8.28 11.59
N MET A 438 -15.60 7.41 12.59
CA MET A 438 -14.39 6.58 12.71
C MET A 438 -14.08 5.75 11.46
N PRO A 439 -15.04 5.01 10.85
CA PRO A 439 -14.75 4.26 9.63
C PRO A 439 -14.31 5.15 8.46
N PHE A 440 -14.95 6.32 8.30
CA PHE A 440 -14.55 7.28 7.25
C PHE A 440 -13.17 7.86 7.51
N PHE A 441 -12.85 8.15 8.77
CA PHE A 441 -11.52 8.62 9.15
C PHE A 441 -10.44 7.58 8.84
N LEU A 442 -10.64 6.34 9.28
CA LEU A 442 -9.66 5.26 9.04
C LEU A 442 -9.50 4.98 7.55
N ALA A 443 -10.60 4.94 6.80
CA ALA A 443 -10.54 4.75 5.36
C ALA A 443 -9.79 5.89 4.66
N PHE A 444 -10.05 7.14 5.04
CA PHE A 444 -9.39 8.29 4.43
C PHE A 444 -7.92 8.40 4.86
N TYR A 445 -7.59 8.00 6.08
CA TYR A 445 -6.21 7.85 6.53
C TYR A 445 -5.42 6.94 5.57
N TRP A 446 -5.94 5.73 5.26
CA TRP A 446 -5.30 4.82 4.31
C TRP A 446 -5.23 5.41 2.91
N VAL A 447 -6.30 6.05 2.44
CA VAL A 447 -6.30 6.73 1.13
C VAL A 447 -5.20 7.78 1.06
N LEU A 448 -5.06 8.64 2.06
CA LEU A 448 -4.07 9.72 2.05
C LEU A 448 -2.62 9.21 2.15
N ILE A 449 -2.39 8.10 2.86
CA ILE A 449 -1.04 7.52 2.96
C ILE A 449 -0.66 6.79 1.68
N GLU A 450 -1.57 6.01 1.10
CA GLU A 450 -1.28 5.19 -0.09
C GLU A 450 -1.30 5.98 -1.41
N THR A 451 -1.84 7.20 -1.42
CA THR A 451 -1.97 8.00 -2.63
C THR A 451 -0.65 8.68 -3.00
N VAL A 452 0.06 8.14 -4.00
CA VAL A 452 1.35 8.69 -4.48
C VAL A 452 1.23 10.10 -5.04
N GLU A 453 0.07 10.48 -5.57
CA GLU A 453 -0.21 11.80 -6.14
C GLU A 453 -0.19 12.92 -5.11
N LEU A 454 -0.29 12.59 -3.81
CA LEU A 454 -0.13 13.56 -2.73
C LEU A 454 1.33 13.88 -2.41
N ARG A 455 2.26 13.04 -2.88
CA ARG A 455 3.69 13.24 -2.66
C ARG A 455 4.17 14.46 -3.43
N TYR A 456 4.70 15.42 -2.68
CA TYR A 456 5.12 16.74 -3.20
C TYR A 456 3.99 17.57 -3.83
N ALA A 457 2.73 17.26 -3.48
CA ALA A 457 1.58 18.05 -3.89
C ALA A 457 1.44 19.27 -2.97
N PRO A 458 1.57 20.50 -3.49
CA PRO A 458 1.40 21.71 -2.69
C PRO A 458 -0.09 21.99 -2.43
N PHE A 459 -0.37 22.65 -1.31
CA PHE A 459 -1.73 23.17 -1.04
C PHE A 459 -1.74 24.68 -1.09
N LEU A 460 -1.61 25.34 0.04
CA LEU A 460 -1.64 26.81 0.18
C LEU A 460 -0.49 27.27 1.08
N PHE A 461 0.03 28.45 0.80
CA PHE A 461 1.04 29.15 1.61
C PHE A 461 2.29 28.30 1.86
N TRP A 462 2.48 27.81 3.07
CA TRP A 462 3.67 27.08 3.54
C TRP A 462 3.61 25.57 3.32
N ILE A 463 2.46 25.01 2.92
CA ILE A 463 2.31 23.57 2.69
C ILE A 463 2.76 23.25 1.28
N THR A 464 3.97 22.75 1.14
CA THR A 464 4.59 22.37 -0.13
C THR A 464 4.44 20.88 -0.44
N ASP A 465 4.09 20.06 0.57
CA ASP A 465 3.91 18.63 0.45
C ASP A 465 2.82 18.14 1.40
N LEU A 466 1.71 17.63 0.85
CA LEU A 466 0.60 17.08 1.63
C LEU A 466 0.93 15.71 2.24
N SER A 467 1.91 14.99 1.71
CA SER A 467 2.36 13.69 2.23
C SER A 467 3.40 13.82 3.35
N ALA A 468 4.02 14.98 3.49
CA ALA A 468 4.99 15.29 4.55
C ALA A 468 4.33 15.98 5.75
N ARG A 469 5.06 16.06 6.86
CA ARG A 469 4.63 16.82 8.04
C ARG A 469 4.56 18.31 7.74
N ASP A 470 3.66 19.03 8.40
CA ASP A 470 3.62 20.49 8.32
C ASP A 470 4.91 21.10 8.89
N PRO A 471 5.75 21.74 8.07
CA PRO A 471 7.06 22.24 8.51
C PRO A 471 6.97 23.35 9.55
N LEU A 472 5.86 24.10 9.60
CA LEU A 472 5.63 25.19 10.54
C LEU A 472 4.70 24.82 11.69
N PHE A 473 4.18 23.58 11.73
CA PHE A 473 3.23 23.10 12.72
C PHE A 473 1.95 23.96 12.88
N ILE A 474 1.64 24.78 11.89
CA ILE A 474 0.46 25.68 11.92
C ILE A 474 -0.83 24.85 11.88
N LEU A 475 -0.94 23.87 10.98
CA LEU A 475 -2.11 23.01 10.89
C LEU A 475 -2.38 22.22 12.19
N PRO A 476 -1.41 21.57 12.84
CA PRO A 476 -1.59 20.95 14.14
C PRO A 476 -2.10 21.93 15.21
N ILE A 477 -1.56 23.15 15.26
CA ILE A 477 -1.98 24.19 16.21
C ILE A 477 -3.44 24.63 15.91
N LEU A 478 -3.79 24.86 14.64
CA LEU A 478 -5.15 25.21 14.24
C LEU A 478 -6.13 24.07 14.56
N ASN A 479 -5.73 22.82 14.34
CA ASN A 479 -6.55 21.67 14.69
C ASN A 479 -6.75 21.57 16.21
N MET A 480 -5.69 21.74 17.00
CA MET A 480 -5.78 21.78 18.46
C MET A 480 -6.73 22.89 18.94
N ALA A 481 -6.66 24.09 18.37
CA ALA A 481 -7.56 25.19 18.68
C ALA A 481 -9.01 24.87 18.32
N ALA A 482 -9.25 24.27 17.12
CA ALA A 482 -10.58 23.85 16.70
C ALA A 482 -11.16 22.76 17.62
N MET A 483 -10.36 21.76 18.00
CA MET A 483 -10.76 20.70 18.93
C MET A 483 -11.06 21.28 20.32
N TRP A 484 -10.21 22.19 20.82
CA TRP A 484 -10.44 22.85 22.09
C TRP A 484 -11.72 23.67 22.07
N GLY A 485 -11.95 24.46 21.00
CA GLY A 485 -13.20 25.24 20.80
C GLY A 485 -14.42 24.32 20.76
N MET A 486 -14.35 23.19 20.05
CA MET A 486 -15.42 22.20 20.01
C MET A 486 -15.69 21.59 21.39
N GLN A 487 -14.63 21.30 22.17
CA GLN A 487 -14.75 20.74 23.51
C GLN A 487 -15.49 21.70 24.47
N GLN A 488 -15.28 23.01 24.36
CA GLN A 488 -16.02 24.02 25.17
C GLN A 488 -17.53 24.00 24.86
N LEU A 489 -17.92 23.54 23.69
CA LEU A 489 -19.32 23.41 23.28
C LEU A 489 -19.97 22.10 23.73
N GLN A 490 -19.18 21.13 24.19
CA GLN A 490 -19.68 19.83 24.67
C GLN A 490 -20.10 19.90 26.16
N PRO A 491 -21.08 19.08 26.59
CA PRO A 491 -21.41 18.96 28.01
C PRO A 491 -20.22 18.32 28.75
N GLN A 492 -19.87 18.89 29.91
CA GLN A 492 -18.82 18.33 30.75
C GLN A 492 -19.24 16.99 31.33
N PRO A 493 -18.34 16.01 31.44
CA PRO A 493 -18.65 14.74 32.09
C PRO A 493 -18.93 14.96 33.59
N VAL A 494 -20.16 14.71 34.01
CA VAL A 494 -20.56 14.79 35.42
C VAL A 494 -20.45 13.40 36.05
N GLY A 495 -19.86 13.29 37.23
CA GLY A 495 -19.62 12.01 37.90
C GLY A 495 -18.43 11.22 37.39
N ALA A 496 -17.58 11.82 36.54
CA ALA A 496 -16.33 11.20 36.11
C ALA A 496 -15.27 11.24 37.23
N ASP A 497 -14.44 10.20 37.27
CA ASP A 497 -13.22 10.21 38.09
C ASP A 497 -12.36 11.45 37.76
N PRO A 498 -11.71 12.10 38.76
CA PRO A 498 -10.84 13.25 38.53
C PRO A 498 -9.77 13.01 37.46
N ILE A 499 -9.24 11.80 37.36
CA ILE A 499 -8.27 11.43 36.32
C ILE A 499 -8.93 11.47 34.94
N GLN A 500 -10.12 10.89 34.80
CA GLN A 500 -10.87 10.86 33.55
C GLN A 500 -11.26 12.28 33.10
N ALA A 501 -11.69 13.13 34.02
CA ALA A 501 -12.01 14.54 33.76
C ALA A 501 -10.79 15.33 33.25
N ASN A 502 -9.61 15.10 33.85
CA ASN A 502 -8.36 15.73 33.42
C ASN A 502 -7.92 15.21 32.05
N VAL A 503 -7.97 13.90 31.80
CA VAL A 503 -7.65 13.33 30.48
C VAL A 503 -8.56 13.95 29.42
N PHE A 504 -9.86 14.03 29.65
CA PHE A 504 -10.79 14.67 28.73
C PHE A 504 -10.45 16.15 28.49
N LYS A 505 -10.11 16.89 29.53
CA LYS A 505 -9.73 18.32 29.45
C LYS A 505 -8.49 18.55 28.59
N TYR A 506 -7.46 17.69 28.74
CA TYR A 506 -6.18 17.84 28.04
C TYR A 506 -6.11 17.07 26.71
N MET A 507 -7.17 16.34 26.35
CA MET A 507 -7.24 15.55 25.11
C MET A 507 -6.88 16.37 23.86
N PRO A 508 -7.37 17.62 23.64
CA PRO A 508 -7.00 18.42 22.47
C PRO A 508 -5.50 18.71 22.39
N LEU A 509 -4.84 18.91 23.53
CA LEU A 509 -3.40 19.14 23.60
C LEU A 509 -2.62 17.86 23.23
N ILE A 510 -3.03 16.72 23.76
CA ILE A 510 -2.42 15.42 23.45
C ILE A 510 -2.54 15.12 21.96
N PHE A 511 -3.73 15.28 21.40
CA PHE A 511 -3.95 15.09 19.96
C PHE A 511 -3.21 16.16 19.12
N GLY A 512 -3.10 17.40 19.58
CA GLY A 512 -2.35 18.44 18.88
C GLY A 512 -0.88 18.06 18.70
N VAL A 513 -0.24 17.54 19.76
CA VAL A 513 1.13 17.04 19.71
C VAL A 513 1.22 15.80 18.80
N LEU A 514 0.28 14.87 18.93
CA LEU A 514 0.23 13.67 18.08
C LEU A 514 0.12 14.03 16.60
N PHE A 515 -0.79 14.95 16.23
CA PHE A 515 -0.99 15.37 14.84
C PHE A 515 0.19 16.16 14.27
N ALA A 516 1.08 16.72 15.09
CA ALA A 516 2.33 17.32 14.61
C ALA A 516 3.26 16.29 13.93
N LEU A 517 3.05 15.01 14.17
CA LEU A 517 3.85 13.91 13.61
C LEU A 517 3.24 13.31 12.33
N PHE A 518 2.01 13.68 11.99
CA PHE A 518 1.30 13.14 10.82
C PHE A 518 1.46 14.02 9.57
N PRO A 519 1.22 13.44 8.37
CA PRO A 519 1.22 14.20 7.11
C PRO A 519 0.24 15.37 7.12
N ALA A 520 0.63 16.48 6.49
CA ALA A 520 -0.16 17.70 6.44
C ALA A 520 -1.56 17.49 5.83
N GLY A 521 -1.70 16.63 4.83
CA GLY A 521 -3.00 16.28 4.23
C GLY A 521 -3.97 15.65 5.22
N LEU A 522 -3.48 14.77 6.11
CA LEU A 522 -4.29 14.14 7.16
C LEU A 522 -4.68 15.16 8.24
N VAL A 523 -3.75 16.02 8.64
CA VAL A 523 -4.01 17.06 9.63
C VAL A 523 -5.00 18.09 9.08
N LEU A 524 -4.91 18.42 7.79
CA LEU A 524 -5.87 19.28 7.08
C LEU A 524 -7.29 18.70 7.13
N TYR A 525 -7.42 17.41 6.80
CA TYR A 525 -8.69 16.70 6.90
C TYR A 525 -9.26 16.77 8.33
N TRP A 526 -8.42 16.50 9.35
CA TRP A 526 -8.85 16.49 10.73
C TRP A 526 -9.25 17.90 11.23
N PHE A 527 -8.46 18.92 10.88
CA PHE A 527 -8.76 20.31 11.18
C PHE A 527 -10.12 20.72 10.62
N LEU A 528 -10.36 20.48 9.34
CA LEU A 528 -11.63 20.81 8.69
C LEU A 528 -12.80 20.03 9.30
N ASN A 529 -12.57 18.77 9.61
CA ASN A 529 -13.55 17.94 10.28
C ASN A 529 -13.97 18.52 11.64
N SER A 530 -13.00 18.96 12.46
CA SER A 530 -13.22 19.59 13.75
C SER A 530 -13.89 20.96 13.60
N LEU A 531 -13.45 21.77 12.65
CA LEU A 531 -14.01 23.09 12.37
C LEU A 531 -15.48 23.02 11.94
N VAL A 532 -15.79 22.15 10.95
CA VAL A 532 -17.17 21.97 10.48
C VAL A 532 -18.04 21.40 11.59
N SER A 533 -17.53 20.47 12.43
CA SER A 533 -18.27 19.97 13.59
C SER A 533 -18.58 21.07 14.61
N ALA A 534 -17.62 21.95 14.88
CA ALA A 534 -17.84 23.11 15.77
C ALA A 534 -18.93 24.03 15.21
N VAL A 535 -18.89 24.35 13.92
CA VAL A 535 -19.91 25.17 13.24
C VAL A 535 -21.29 24.48 13.32
N GLN A 536 -21.37 23.18 13.01
CA GLN A 536 -22.63 22.43 13.12
C GLN A 536 -23.18 22.41 14.54
N MET A 537 -22.31 22.30 15.54
CA MET A 537 -22.72 22.31 16.95
C MET A 537 -23.23 23.69 17.37
N VAL A 538 -22.62 24.78 16.91
CA VAL A 538 -23.11 26.15 17.16
C VAL A 538 -24.47 26.36 16.47
N MET A 539 -24.66 25.86 15.25
CA MET A 539 -25.92 26.03 14.50
C MET A 539 -27.09 25.25 15.12
N HIS A 540 -26.83 24.04 15.65
CA HIS A 540 -27.86 23.11 16.14
C HIS A 540 -27.88 22.94 17.65
N GLY A 541 -26.88 23.49 18.36
CA GLY A 541 -26.84 23.54 19.83
C GLY A 541 -27.90 24.51 20.42
N PRO A 542 -28.14 24.48 21.73
CA PRO A 542 -29.11 25.36 22.35
C PRO A 542 -28.65 26.82 22.12
N LYS A 543 -29.54 27.62 21.57
CA LYS A 543 -29.38 29.07 21.64
C LYS A 543 -29.20 29.40 23.13
N LYS A 544 -28.13 30.13 23.48
CA LYS A 544 -27.89 30.57 24.85
C LYS A 544 -29.23 30.99 25.44
N ALA A 545 -29.68 30.31 26.50
CA ALA A 545 -30.80 30.84 27.28
C ALA A 545 -30.39 32.27 27.63
N LYS A 546 -31.18 33.26 27.20
CA LYS A 546 -31.03 34.64 27.66
C LYS A 546 -30.98 34.52 29.17
N LEU A 547 -29.84 34.86 29.76
CA LEU A 547 -29.78 35.11 31.19
C LEU A 547 -30.90 36.13 31.48
N ALA A 548 -32.03 35.64 32.00
CA ALA A 548 -32.99 36.50 32.62
C ALA A 548 -32.29 37.08 33.85
N VAL A 549 -31.98 38.36 33.77
CA VAL A 549 -31.50 39.20 34.87
C VAL A 549 -32.61 39.25 35.88
#